data_48a82ed89de36ad18d1a1f5bd931a4c4
#
_entry.id   48a82ed89de36ad18d1a1f5bd931a4c4
#
_cell.length_a   1.000
_cell.length_b   1.000
_cell.length_c   1.000
_cell.angle_alpha   90.00
_cell.angle_beta   90.00
_cell.angle_gamma   90.00
#
_symmetry.space_group_name_H-M   'P 1'
#
loop_
_entity.id
_entity.type
_entity.pdbx_description
1 polymer ?
#
loop_
_entity_poly.entity_id
_entity_poly.type
_entity_poly.pdbx_seq_one_letter_code
_entity_poly.pdbx_strand_id
1 'polypeptide(L)'
;MNRINKKIDLLILALLVFIFLIVGIVILSIRTENKLNVFIMLAIIFFIIMLTYLSNSVVGLITSSIIIFMYTSYILYNNITHNMDVEFISYMWIIATPVSSIIMGNLNKSINELQNTNKKLSEQYKELVTIDSETGLRNLKIFYNDVNMEISKSIRHNTDFSLMIVKLPYYGNLQTIFGENKTNKIVKYIGSNIIECTRNEDIIYSLQKD
;
A
#
# COMPACT_ATOMS: atom_id res chain seq x y z
N MET A 1 -12.67 -6.91 -3.05
CA MET A 1 -11.30 -7.00 -3.62
C MET A 1 -11.29 -7.05 -5.16
N ASN A 2 -12.05 -7.93 -5.80
CA ASN A 2 -12.05 -8.08 -7.27
C ASN A 2 -12.45 -6.80 -8.06
N ARG A 3 -13.33 -5.94 -7.52
CA ARG A 3 -13.81 -4.73 -8.19
C ARG A 3 -12.78 -3.59 -8.20
N ILE A 4 -12.00 -3.44 -7.11
CA ILE A 4 -10.95 -2.41 -6.99
C ILE A 4 -9.77 -2.80 -7.88
N ASN A 5 -9.35 -4.07 -7.88
CA ASN A 5 -8.28 -4.55 -8.75
C ASN A 5 -8.60 -4.34 -10.22
N LYS A 6 -9.82 -4.70 -10.67
CA LYS A 6 -10.26 -4.45 -12.05
C LYS A 6 -10.23 -2.97 -12.43
N LYS A 7 -10.58 -2.08 -11.48
CA LYS A 7 -10.52 -0.62 -11.71
C LYS A 7 -9.07 -0.14 -11.85
N ILE A 8 -8.15 -0.64 -11.04
CA ILE A 8 -6.71 -0.33 -11.13
C ILE A 8 -6.16 -0.84 -12.46
N ASP A 9 -6.45 -2.09 -12.84
CA ASP A 9 -6.00 -2.67 -14.11
C ASP A 9 -6.48 -1.86 -15.31
N LEU A 10 -7.75 -1.42 -15.29
CA LEU A 10 -8.32 -0.58 -16.34
C LEU A 10 -7.64 0.80 -16.41
N LEU A 11 -7.31 1.40 -15.27
CA LEU A 11 -6.61 2.69 -15.21
C LEU A 11 -5.15 2.58 -15.66
N ILE A 12 -4.47 1.48 -15.32
CA ILE A 12 -3.12 1.20 -15.82
C ILE A 12 -3.14 1.03 -17.33
N LEU A 13 -4.10 0.26 -17.86
CA LEU A 13 -4.28 0.08 -19.31
C LEU A 13 -4.59 1.42 -20.01
N ALA A 14 -5.45 2.25 -19.42
CA ALA A 14 -5.74 3.59 -19.93
C ALA A 14 -4.49 4.47 -19.97
N LEU A 15 -3.64 4.43 -18.92
CA LEU A 15 -2.37 5.14 -18.87
C LEU A 15 -1.40 4.64 -19.95
N LEU A 16 -1.29 3.32 -20.15
CA LEU A 16 -0.42 2.74 -21.17
C LEU A 16 -0.88 3.12 -22.59
N VAL A 17 -2.17 3.05 -22.87
CA VAL A 17 -2.74 3.48 -24.15
C VAL A 17 -2.50 4.99 -24.37
N PHE A 18 -2.68 5.80 -23.33
CA PHE A 18 -2.42 7.24 -23.39
C PHE A 18 -0.96 7.55 -23.73
N ILE A 19 0.01 6.90 -23.03
CA ILE A 19 1.43 7.02 -23.31
C ILE A 19 1.75 6.58 -24.74
N PHE A 20 1.19 5.44 -25.19
CA PHE A 20 1.40 4.93 -26.54
C PHE A 20 0.91 5.93 -27.60
N LEU A 21 -0.27 6.54 -27.41
CA LEU A 21 -0.80 7.56 -28.31
C LEU A 21 0.10 8.80 -28.36
N ILE A 22 0.59 9.29 -27.22
CA ILE A 22 1.52 10.42 -27.16
C ILE A 22 2.81 10.09 -27.92
N VAL A 23 3.41 8.92 -27.66
CA VAL A 23 4.64 8.49 -28.33
C VAL A 23 4.40 8.36 -29.85
N GLY A 24 3.25 7.81 -30.27
CA GLY A 24 2.88 7.72 -31.68
C GLY A 24 2.77 9.10 -32.35
N ILE A 25 2.13 10.07 -31.71
CA ILE A 25 2.04 11.45 -32.20
C ILE A 25 3.42 12.10 -32.31
N VAL A 26 4.28 11.90 -31.30
CA VAL A 26 5.65 12.40 -31.30
C VAL A 26 6.45 11.83 -32.47
N ILE A 27 6.37 10.52 -32.71
CA ILE A 27 7.08 9.86 -33.84
C ILE A 27 6.61 10.43 -35.18
N LEU A 28 5.30 10.62 -35.36
CA LEU A 28 4.73 11.23 -36.55
C LEU A 28 5.16 12.69 -36.74
N SER A 29 5.41 13.41 -35.63
CA SER A 29 5.82 14.82 -35.61
C SER A 29 7.32 15.04 -35.78
N ILE A 30 8.15 13.98 -35.83
CA ILE A 30 9.62 14.08 -35.96
C ILE A 30 10.07 14.85 -37.22
N ARG A 31 9.20 14.98 -38.21
CA ARG A 31 9.45 15.76 -39.44
C ARG A 31 9.34 17.28 -39.25
N THR A 32 8.85 17.78 -38.12
CA THR A 32 8.68 19.20 -37.85
C THR A 32 9.99 19.84 -37.35
N GLU A 33 10.18 21.09 -37.65
CA GLU A 33 11.38 21.87 -37.23
C GLU A 33 11.46 22.05 -35.69
N ASN A 34 10.36 21.80 -34.97
CA ASN A 34 10.21 22.09 -33.53
C ASN A 34 10.49 20.89 -32.60
N LYS A 35 11.51 20.06 -32.89
CA LYS A 35 11.85 18.87 -32.07
C LYS A 35 12.09 19.19 -30.59
N LEU A 36 12.66 20.35 -30.29
CA LEU A 36 12.97 20.76 -28.93
C LEU A 36 11.69 21.07 -28.13
N ASN A 37 10.69 21.72 -28.73
CA ASN A 37 9.41 22.00 -28.10
C ASN A 37 8.66 20.71 -27.76
N VAL A 38 8.67 19.73 -28.67
CA VAL A 38 8.05 18.41 -28.43
C VAL A 38 8.70 17.68 -27.26
N PHE A 39 10.04 17.72 -27.17
CA PHE A 39 10.77 17.12 -26.05
C PHE A 39 10.45 17.80 -24.70
N ILE A 40 10.41 19.14 -24.69
CA ILE A 40 10.07 19.91 -23.48
C ILE A 40 8.66 19.56 -23.01
N MET A 41 7.68 19.48 -23.93
CA MET A 41 6.29 19.16 -23.56
C MET A 41 6.14 17.73 -23.04
N LEU A 42 6.87 16.77 -23.59
CA LEU A 42 6.93 15.41 -23.02
C LEU A 42 7.51 15.40 -21.60
N ALA A 43 8.60 16.14 -21.36
CA ALA A 43 9.20 16.25 -20.03
C ALA A 43 8.22 16.89 -19.03
N ILE A 44 7.47 17.91 -19.46
CA ILE A 44 6.42 18.55 -18.63
C ILE A 44 5.31 17.58 -18.28
N ILE A 45 4.79 16.78 -19.23
CA ILE A 45 3.77 15.77 -18.96
C ILE A 45 4.28 14.74 -17.96
N PHE A 46 5.50 14.26 -18.15
CA PHE A 46 6.13 13.32 -17.21
C PHE A 46 6.23 13.91 -15.79
N PHE A 47 6.63 15.18 -15.70
CA PHE A 47 6.69 15.91 -14.42
C PHE A 47 5.32 16.05 -13.77
N ILE A 48 4.26 16.38 -14.53
CA ILE A 48 2.87 16.45 -14.03
C ILE A 48 2.41 15.09 -13.50
N ILE A 49 2.67 14.00 -14.24
CA ILE A 49 2.32 12.63 -13.81
C ILE A 49 3.02 12.29 -12.49
N MET A 50 4.34 12.57 -12.39
CA MET A 50 5.12 12.33 -11.18
C MET A 50 4.60 13.15 -9.99
N LEU A 51 4.34 14.43 -10.21
CA LEU A 51 3.85 15.33 -9.16
C LEU A 51 2.44 14.93 -8.69
N THR A 52 1.56 14.54 -9.61
CA THR A 52 0.21 14.04 -9.28
C THR A 52 0.25 12.75 -8.49
N TYR A 53 1.21 11.86 -8.81
CA TYR A 53 1.40 10.61 -8.06
C TYR A 53 1.87 10.85 -6.63
N LEU A 54 2.86 11.75 -6.44
CA LEU A 54 3.44 12.04 -5.13
C LEU A 54 2.52 12.89 -4.23
N SER A 55 1.67 13.72 -4.83
CA SER A 55 0.79 14.63 -4.09
C SER A 55 -0.66 14.13 -4.11
N ASN A 56 -1.52 14.85 -4.82
CA ASN A 56 -2.95 14.57 -4.95
C ASN A 56 -3.44 14.93 -6.34
N SER A 57 -4.59 14.35 -6.74
CA SER A 57 -5.26 14.69 -8.01
C SER A 57 -5.55 16.19 -8.17
N VAL A 58 -5.86 16.89 -7.08
CA VAL A 58 -6.13 18.34 -7.08
C VAL A 58 -4.87 19.14 -7.43
N VAL A 59 -3.73 18.80 -6.83
CA VAL A 59 -2.44 19.45 -7.12
C VAL A 59 -2.05 19.25 -8.58
N GLY A 60 -2.22 18.03 -9.10
CA GLY A 60 -1.98 17.72 -10.51
C GLY A 60 -2.85 18.54 -11.46
N LEU A 61 -4.13 18.73 -11.17
CA LEU A 61 -5.05 19.54 -11.97
C LEU A 61 -4.68 21.04 -11.93
N ILE A 62 -4.34 21.56 -10.77
CA ILE A 62 -3.91 22.96 -10.63
C ILE A 62 -2.64 23.22 -11.43
N THR A 63 -1.63 22.35 -11.28
CA THR A 63 -0.36 22.47 -12.03
C THR A 63 -0.55 22.34 -13.53
N SER A 64 -1.40 21.40 -13.98
CA SER A 64 -1.72 21.26 -15.40
C SER A 64 -2.42 22.51 -15.95
N SER A 65 -3.34 23.13 -15.20
CA SER A 65 -4.02 24.36 -15.59
C SER A 65 -3.07 25.54 -15.73
N ILE A 66 -2.11 25.70 -14.81
CA ILE A 66 -1.08 26.74 -14.88
C ILE A 66 -0.21 26.54 -16.13
N ILE A 67 0.21 25.31 -16.39
CA ILE A 67 1.06 24.99 -17.54
C ILE A 67 0.31 25.23 -18.86
N ILE A 68 -0.97 24.85 -18.95
CA ILE A 68 -1.80 25.13 -20.12
C ILE A 68 -1.90 26.63 -20.35
N PHE A 69 -2.14 27.42 -19.30
CA PHE A 69 -2.24 28.87 -19.41
C PHE A 69 -0.92 29.47 -19.93
N MET A 70 0.23 29.06 -19.39
CA MET A 70 1.53 29.52 -19.85
C MET A 70 1.81 29.13 -21.31
N TYR A 71 1.50 27.87 -21.67
CA TYR A 71 1.72 27.36 -23.01
C TYR A 71 0.83 28.05 -24.06
N THR A 72 -0.47 28.20 -23.76
CA THR A 72 -1.39 28.93 -24.65
C THR A 72 -0.99 30.41 -24.83
N SER A 73 -0.54 31.07 -23.75
CA SER A 73 -0.02 32.42 -23.82
C SER A 73 1.23 32.54 -24.73
N TYR A 74 2.13 31.55 -24.63
CA TYR A 74 3.31 31.45 -25.50
C TYR A 74 2.93 31.24 -26.97
N ILE A 75 2.00 30.39 -27.28
CA ILE A 75 1.50 30.16 -28.65
C ILE A 75 0.89 31.41 -29.22
N LEU A 76 0.01 32.09 -28.46
CA LEU A 76 -0.62 33.33 -28.87
C LEU A 76 0.40 34.43 -29.14
N TYR A 77 1.40 34.56 -28.28
CA TYR A 77 2.48 35.52 -28.47
C TYR A 77 3.25 35.30 -29.79
N ASN A 78 3.62 34.03 -30.08
CA ASN A 78 4.34 33.72 -31.33
C ASN A 78 3.47 33.91 -32.57
N ASN A 79 2.18 33.58 -32.49
CA ASN A 79 1.24 33.79 -33.61
C ASN A 79 1.10 35.27 -33.94
N ILE A 80 0.95 36.16 -32.92
CA ILE A 80 0.75 37.59 -33.10
C ILE A 80 2.04 38.29 -33.55
N THR A 81 3.20 37.94 -32.95
CA THR A 81 4.46 38.67 -33.13
C THR A 81 5.24 38.18 -34.35
N HIS A 82 5.18 36.88 -34.64
CA HIS A 82 5.98 36.25 -35.69
C HIS A 82 5.14 35.72 -36.87
N ASN A 83 3.81 35.91 -36.87
CA ASN A 83 2.88 35.33 -37.84
C ASN A 83 3.08 33.84 -38.08
N MET A 84 3.45 33.08 -37.01
CA MET A 84 3.63 31.64 -37.10
C MET A 84 2.28 30.94 -36.98
N ASP A 85 1.95 30.07 -37.91
CA ASP A 85 0.75 29.23 -37.83
C ASP A 85 0.82 28.29 -36.63
N VAL A 86 -0.32 28.12 -35.96
CA VAL A 86 -0.40 27.22 -34.83
C VAL A 86 -0.45 25.77 -35.36
N GLU A 87 0.60 25.02 -35.10
CA GLU A 87 0.68 23.59 -35.48
C GLU A 87 -0.38 22.77 -34.76
N PHE A 88 -0.95 21.79 -35.44
CA PHE A 88 -1.95 20.85 -34.87
C PHE A 88 -1.45 20.17 -33.59
N ILE A 89 -0.15 19.89 -33.49
CA ILE A 89 0.46 19.27 -32.31
C ILE A 89 0.31 20.12 -31.05
N SER A 90 0.24 21.46 -31.18
CA SER A 90 0.05 22.36 -30.04
C SER A 90 -1.31 22.15 -29.35
N TYR A 91 -2.35 21.89 -30.11
CA TYR A 91 -3.68 21.59 -29.54
C TYR A 91 -3.69 20.24 -28.82
N MET A 92 -2.93 19.27 -29.32
CA MET A 92 -2.78 17.95 -28.65
C MET A 92 -2.14 18.09 -27.27
N TRP A 93 -1.14 18.96 -27.10
CA TRP A 93 -0.50 19.19 -25.80
C TRP A 93 -1.46 19.83 -24.78
N ILE A 94 -2.31 20.74 -25.22
CA ILE A 94 -3.31 21.39 -24.34
C ILE A 94 -4.28 20.36 -23.77
N ILE A 95 -4.65 19.35 -24.55
CA ILE A 95 -5.56 18.26 -24.11
C ILE A 95 -4.79 17.21 -23.31
N ALA A 96 -3.59 16.84 -23.73
CA ALA A 96 -2.82 15.76 -23.14
C ALA A 96 -2.42 16.03 -21.67
N THR A 97 -2.10 17.27 -21.32
CA THR A 97 -1.68 17.65 -19.96
C THR A 97 -2.76 17.42 -18.89
N PRO A 98 -4.01 17.90 -19.01
CA PRO A 98 -5.03 17.63 -17.98
C PRO A 98 -5.51 16.17 -17.99
N VAL A 99 -5.56 15.52 -19.17
CA VAL A 99 -5.93 14.10 -19.27
C VAL A 99 -4.94 13.23 -18.51
N SER A 100 -3.63 13.48 -18.63
CA SER A 100 -2.60 12.76 -17.88
C SER A 100 -2.77 12.91 -16.37
N SER A 101 -3.07 14.12 -15.90
CA SER A 101 -3.31 14.40 -14.48
C SER A 101 -4.57 13.68 -13.96
N ILE A 102 -5.67 13.66 -14.73
CA ILE A 102 -6.91 12.97 -14.35
C ILE A 102 -6.69 11.46 -14.24
N ILE A 103 -6.05 10.85 -15.26
CA ILE A 103 -5.78 9.39 -15.24
C ILE A 103 -4.92 9.03 -14.03
N MET A 104 -3.83 9.78 -13.81
CA MET A 104 -2.91 9.51 -12.71
C MET A 104 -3.53 9.77 -11.35
N GLY A 105 -4.34 10.83 -11.21
CA GLY A 105 -5.05 11.13 -9.98
C GLY A 105 -6.06 10.04 -9.59
N ASN A 106 -6.81 9.51 -10.56
CA ASN A 106 -7.74 8.40 -10.34
C ASN A 106 -7.00 7.10 -9.99
N LEU A 107 -5.85 6.84 -10.62
CA LEU A 107 -4.99 5.70 -10.31
C LEU A 107 -4.48 5.77 -8.87
N ASN A 108 -3.92 6.91 -8.46
CA ASN A 108 -3.42 7.13 -7.10
C ASN A 108 -4.53 6.93 -6.06
N LYS A 109 -5.72 7.48 -6.28
CA LYS A 109 -6.88 7.28 -5.40
C LYS A 109 -7.23 5.80 -5.27
N SER A 110 -7.27 5.05 -6.37
CA SER A 110 -7.61 3.62 -6.35
C SER A 110 -6.55 2.77 -5.67
N ILE A 111 -5.26 3.11 -5.81
CA ILE A 111 -4.15 2.46 -5.11
C ILE A 111 -4.26 2.70 -3.60
N ASN A 112 -4.52 3.94 -3.17
CA ASN A 112 -4.67 4.28 -1.76
C ASN A 112 -5.89 3.56 -1.12
N GLU A 113 -7.01 3.45 -1.83
CA GLU A 113 -8.17 2.68 -1.39
C GLU A 113 -7.81 1.19 -1.21
N LEU A 114 -7.05 0.61 -2.14
CA LEU A 114 -6.58 -0.77 -2.04
C LEU A 114 -5.67 -0.99 -0.85
N GLN A 115 -4.69 -0.11 -0.65
CA GLN A 115 -3.76 -0.18 0.49
C GLN A 115 -4.50 -0.08 1.82
N ASN A 116 -5.46 0.85 1.96
CA ASN A 116 -6.27 1.00 3.16
C ASN A 116 -7.14 -0.25 3.42
N THR A 117 -7.71 -0.83 2.37
CA THR A 117 -8.49 -2.06 2.49
C THR A 117 -7.62 -3.23 2.92
N ASN A 118 -6.43 -3.38 2.34
CA ASN A 118 -5.48 -4.42 2.72
C ASN A 118 -5.00 -4.24 4.17
N LYS A 119 -4.75 -3.01 4.61
CA LYS A 119 -4.39 -2.71 6.01
C LYS A 119 -5.51 -3.14 6.97
N LYS A 120 -6.77 -2.75 6.71
CA LYS A 120 -7.92 -3.15 7.51
C LYS A 120 -8.09 -4.68 7.56
N LEU A 121 -7.95 -5.36 6.41
CA LEU A 121 -8.02 -6.82 6.36
C LEU A 121 -6.90 -7.48 7.19
N SER A 122 -5.69 -6.93 7.12
CA SER A 122 -4.55 -7.42 7.93
C SER A 122 -4.80 -7.22 9.42
N GLU A 123 -5.37 -6.09 9.84
CA GLU A 123 -5.75 -5.82 11.23
C GLU A 123 -6.85 -6.79 11.69
N GLN A 124 -7.92 -6.97 10.91
CA GLN A 124 -8.98 -7.93 11.20
C GLN A 124 -8.45 -9.37 11.28
N TYR A 125 -7.55 -9.75 10.36
CA TYR A 125 -6.90 -11.06 10.41
C TYR A 125 -6.11 -11.24 11.72
N LYS A 126 -5.32 -10.26 12.13
CA LYS A 126 -4.60 -10.29 13.42
C LYS A 126 -5.55 -10.40 14.61
N GLU A 127 -6.74 -9.80 14.51
CA GLU A 127 -7.76 -9.92 15.55
C GLU A 127 -8.38 -11.30 15.65
N LEU A 128 -8.52 -12.00 14.54
CA LEU A 128 -9.08 -13.36 14.47
C LEU A 128 -8.06 -14.45 14.80
N VAL A 129 -6.75 -14.16 14.68
CA VAL A 129 -5.71 -15.11 15.02
C VAL A 129 -5.69 -15.33 16.52
N THR A 130 -5.98 -16.55 16.92
CA THR A 130 -6.03 -17.00 18.31
C THR A 130 -4.81 -17.82 18.71
N ILE A 131 -4.02 -18.23 17.71
CA ILE A 131 -2.84 -19.09 17.86
C ILE A 131 -1.62 -18.29 17.43
N ASP A 132 -0.58 -18.29 18.22
CA ASP A 132 0.71 -17.74 17.89
C ASP A 132 1.36 -18.60 16.79
N SER A 133 1.70 -17.97 15.67
CA SER A 133 2.22 -18.65 14.47
C SER A 133 3.60 -19.29 14.67
N GLU A 134 4.37 -18.83 15.64
CA GLU A 134 5.73 -19.29 15.88
C GLU A 134 5.78 -20.45 16.86
N THR A 135 4.97 -20.38 17.91
CA THR A 135 4.93 -21.41 18.95
C THR A 135 3.83 -22.45 18.73
N GLY A 136 2.77 -22.09 17.98
CA GLY A 136 1.59 -22.93 17.82
C GLY A 136 0.69 -23.00 19.06
N LEU A 137 0.97 -22.21 20.10
CA LEU A 137 0.19 -22.09 21.32
C LEU A 137 -0.88 -21.01 21.18
N ARG A 138 -1.87 -20.98 22.08
CA ARG A 138 -2.84 -19.88 22.14
C ARG A 138 -2.15 -18.57 22.49
N ASN A 139 -2.57 -17.45 21.89
CA ASN A 139 -1.94 -16.17 22.09
C ASN A 139 -2.44 -15.43 23.35
N LEU A 140 -1.74 -14.35 23.71
CA LEU A 140 -2.06 -13.52 24.86
C LEU A 140 -3.51 -12.97 24.84
N LYS A 141 -4.07 -12.68 23.67
CA LYS A 141 -5.44 -12.16 23.55
C LYS A 141 -6.48 -13.17 24.05
N ILE A 142 -6.35 -14.42 23.62
CA ILE A 142 -7.25 -15.51 24.07
C ILE A 142 -7.02 -15.81 25.54
N PHE A 143 -5.78 -15.73 26.03
CA PHE A 143 -5.47 -15.90 27.44
C PHE A 143 -6.34 -14.99 28.33
N TYR A 144 -6.41 -13.70 28.05
CA TYR A 144 -7.24 -12.78 28.86
C TYR A 144 -8.74 -13.12 28.82
N ASN A 145 -9.25 -13.53 27.69
CA ASN A 145 -10.65 -13.91 27.55
C ASN A 145 -10.95 -15.21 28.33
N ASP A 146 -10.10 -16.21 28.16
CA ASP A 146 -10.28 -17.52 28.82
C ASP A 146 -10.10 -17.41 30.34
N VAL A 147 -9.12 -16.67 30.84
CA VAL A 147 -8.93 -16.41 32.26
C VAL A 147 -10.15 -15.70 32.88
N ASN A 148 -10.68 -14.67 32.23
CA ASN A 148 -11.90 -13.99 32.72
C ASN A 148 -13.11 -14.92 32.77
N MET A 149 -13.23 -15.83 31.81
CA MET A 149 -14.29 -16.85 31.83
C MET A 149 -14.08 -17.84 32.99
N GLU A 150 -12.85 -18.31 33.21
CA GLU A 150 -12.54 -19.24 34.28
C GLU A 150 -12.72 -18.60 35.67
N ILE A 151 -12.34 -17.36 35.86
CA ILE A 151 -12.64 -16.61 37.09
C ILE A 151 -14.16 -16.54 37.31
N SER A 152 -14.92 -16.23 36.29
CA SER A 152 -16.38 -16.14 36.38
C SER A 152 -17.03 -17.48 36.71
N LYS A 153 -16.52 -18.59 36.17
CA LYS A 153 -16.95 -19.95 36.48
C LYS A 153 -16.59 -20.35 37.92
N SER A 154 -15.34 -20.05 38.32
CA SER A 154 -14.85 -20.31 39.69
C SER A 154 -15.74 -19.65 40.73
N ILE A 155 -16.05 -18.36 40.55
CA ILE A 155 -16.96 -17.62 41.45
C ILE A 155 -18.36 -18.22 41.46
N ARG A 156 -18.92 -18.63 40.30
CA ARG A 156 -20.29 -19.17 40.21
C ARG A 156 -20.42 -20.53 40.84
N HIS A 157 -19.41 -21.39 40.68
CA HIS A 157 -19.46 -22.79 41.08
C HIS A 157 -18.71 -23.06 42.40
N ASN A 158 -18.11 -22.01 43.00
CA ASN A 158 -17.27 -22.12 44.19
C ASN A 158 -16.17 -23.16 44.04
N THR A 159 -15.51 -23.14 42.87
CA THR A 159 -14.39 -24.05 42.53
C THR A 159 -13.09 -23.24 42.42
N ASP A 160 -11.97 -23.83 42.81
CA ASP A 160 -10.66 -23.20 42.69
C ASP A 160 -10.15 -23.35 41.23
N PHE A 161 -9.46 -22.32 40.75
CA PHE A 161 -8.65 -22.45 39.54
C PHE A 161 -7.22 -21.96 39.80
N SER A 162 -6.28 -22.58 39.16
CA SER A 162 -4.85 -22.26 39.32
C SER A 162 -4.25 -21.78 38.00
N LEU A 163 -3.39 -20.80 38.07
CA LEU A 163 -2.62 -20.28 36.94
C LEU A 163 -1.12 -20.51 37.22
N MET A 164 -0.42 -21.13 36.25
CA MET A 164 1.02 -21.30 36.30
C MET A 164 1.68 -20.48 35.20
N ILE A 165 2.71 -19.73 35.54
CA ILE A 165 3.52 -18.96 34.58
C ILE A 165 4.90 -19.61 34.51
N VAL A 166 5.30 -20.02 33.31
CA VAL A 166 6.63 -20.54 33.00
C VAL A 166 7.41 -19.45 32.28
N LYS A 167 8.48 -18.98 32.88
CA LYS A 167 9.35 -17.95 32.29
C LYS A 167 10.62 -18.59 31.75
N LEU A 168 10.98 -18.26 30.52
CA LEU A 168 12.25 -18.60 29.90
C LEU A 168 13.25 -17.46 30.16
N PRO A 169 14.17 -17.60 31.15
CA PRO A 169 15.14 -16.55 31.41
C PRO A 169 16.11 -16.43 30.24
N TYR A 170 16.59 -15.20 30.01
CA TYR A 170 17.60 -14.93 28.96
C TYR A 170 17.13 -15.20 27.52
N TYR A 171 15.84 -15.05 27.24
CA TYR A 171 15.29 -15.24 25.90
C TYR A 171 16.02 -14.39 24.84
N GLY A 172 16.30 -13.11 25.15
CA GLY A 172 17.06 -12.23 24.26
C GLY A 172 18.48 -12.71 23.96
N ASN A 173 19.16 -13.31 24.96
CA ASN A 173 20.48 -13.89 24.76
C ASN A 173 20.44 -15.14 23.86
N LEU A 174 19.40 -15.98 24.04
CA LEU A 174 19.19 -17.14 23.16
C LEU A 174 18.95 -16.70 21.72
N GLN A 175 18.19 -15.63 21.52
CA GLN A 175 17.92 -15.07 20.20
C GLN A 175 19.18 -14.50 19.55
N THR A 176 20.04 -13.86 20.33
CA THR A 176 21.33 -13.33 19.84
C THR A 176 22.30 -14.43 19.45
N ILE A 177 22.34 -15.53 20.22
CA ILE A 177 23.29 -16.64 20.00
C ILE A 177 22.84 -17.57 18.89
N PHE A 178 21.55 -17.97 18.87
CA PHE A 178 21.04 -19.01 17.97
C PHE A 178 20.24 -18.45 16.79
N GLY A 179 19.90 -17.16 16.81
CA GLY A 179 19.00 -16.52 15.85
C GLY A 179 17.53 -16.82 16.13
N GLU A 180 16.64 -15.95 15.63
CA GLU A 180 15.20 -15.97 15.89
C GLU A 180 14.55 -17.32 15.54
N ASN A 181 14.83 -17.88 14.37
CA ASN A 181 14.24 -19.13 13.90
C ASN A 181 14.54 -20.34 14.81
N LYS A 182 15.76 -20.42 15.35
CA LYS A 182 16.12 -21.54 16.24
C LYS A 182 15.53 -21.34 17.63
N THR A 183 15.51 -20.11 18.13
CA THR A 183 14.90 -19.78 19.42
C THR A 183 13.41 -20.08 19.41
N ASN A 184 12.71 -19.74 18.34
CA ASN A 184 11.28 -20.07 18.18
C ASN A 184 11.02 -21.59 18.18
N LYS A 185 11.91 -22.37 17.55
CA LYS A 185 11.83 -23.84 17.63
C LYS A 185 12.02 -24.37 19.04
N ILE A 186 12.93 -23.77 19.84
CA ILE A 186 13.12 -24.13 21.24
C ILE A 186 11.85 -23.84 22.05
N VAL A 187 11.25 -22.66 21.89
CA VAL A 187 10.00 -22.29 22.59
C VAL A 187 8.87 -23.22 22.18
N LYS A 188 8.74 -23.54 20.88
CA LYS A 188 7.76 -24.53 20.41
C LYS A 188 7.95 -25.91 21.03
N TYR A 189 9.21 -26.38 21.13
CA TYR A 189 9.52 -27.66 21.76
C TYR A 189 9.20 -27.66 23.27
N ILE A 190 9.51 -26.56 23.97
CA ILE A 190 9.12 -26.41 25.39
C ILE A 190 7.60 -26.44 25.51
N GLY A 191 6.88 -25.72 24.64
CA GLY A 191 5.41 -25.71 24.62
C GLY A 191 4.82 -27.12 24.41
N SER A 192 5.37 -27.90 23.47
CA SER A 192 4.91 -29.28 23.24
C SER A 192 5.15 -30.18 24.42
N ASN A 193 6.31 -30.08 25.10
CA ASN A 193 6.58 -30.85 26.31
C ASN A 193 5.64 -30.49 27.49
N ILE A 194 5.30 -29.17 27.62
CA ILE A 194 4.33 -28.76 28.63
C ILE A 194 2.97 -29.37 28.34
N ILE A 195 2.53 -29.40 27.05
CA ILE A 195 1.26 -30.03 26.63
C ILE A 195 1.24 -31.50 27.01
N GLU A 196 2.33 -32.24 26.80
CA GLU A 196 2.42 -33.67 27.13
C GLU A 196 2.39 -33.95 28.65
N CYS A 197 2.87 -32.97 29.47
CA CYS A 197 2.90 -33.11 30.93
C CYS A 197 1.62 -32.59 31.62
N THR A 198 0.72 -31.92 30.90
CA THR A 198 -0.52 -31.35 31.43
C THR A 198 -1.74 -32.22 31.04
N ARG A 199 -2.87 -31.97 31.68
CA ARG A 199 -4.13 -32.67 31.35
C ARG A 199 -4.69 -32.10 30.04
N ASN A 200 -5.51 -32.90 29.34
CA ASN A 200 -6.20 -32.47 28.11
C ASN A 200 -7.11 -31.25 28.30
N GLU A 201 -7.55 -31.01 29.54
CA GLU A 201 -8.40 -29.87 29.91
C GLU A 201 -7.60 -28.61 30.18
N ASP A 202 -6.28 -28.71 30.43
CA ASP A 202 -5.40 -27.56 30.71
C ASP A 202 -5.06 -26.82 29.40
N ILE A 203 -5.17 -25.50 29.41
CA ILE A 203 -4.96 -24.71 28.23
C ILE A 203 -3.63 -23.95 28.37
N ILE A 204 -2.81 -24.01 27.33
CA ILE A 204 -1.47 -23.41 27.32
C ILE A 204 -1.42 -22.23 26.37
N TYR A 205 -0.78 -21.16 26.83
CA TYR A 205 -0.67 -19.88 26.13
C TYR A 205 0.79 -19.46 25.98
N SER A 206 1.07 -18.75 24.88
CA SER A 206 2.29 -17.98 24.71
C SER A 206 1.99 -16.52 25.05
N LEU A 207 2.62 -15.99 26.12
CA LEU A 207 2.24 -14.69 26.64
C LEU A 207 3.01 -13.55 25.95
N GLN A 208 4.31 -13.63 25.84
CA GLN A 208 5.11 -12.59 25.17
C GLN A 208 6.56 -13.03 24.98
N LYS A 209 7.22 -12.43 24.02
CA LYS A 209 8.67 -12.50 23.83
C LYS A 209 9.29 -11.26 24.46
N ASP A 210 9.68 -11.32 25.71
CA ASP A 210 10.52 -10.32 26.37
C ASP A 210 11.98 -10.75 26.40
#